data_3937fb5d0fbd75e5cfd286be0618b60a
#
_entry.id   3937fb5d0fbd75e5cfd286be0618b60a
#
_cell.length_a   1.000
_cell.length_b   1.000
_cell.length_c   1.000
_cell.angle_alpha   90.00
_cell.angle_beta   90.00
_cell.angle_gamma   90.00
#
_symmetry.space_group_name_H-M   'P 1'
#
loop_
_entity.id
_entity.type
_entity.pdbx_description
1 polymer ?
#
loop_
_entity_poly.entity_id
_entity_poly.type
_entity_poly.pdbx_seq_one_letter_code
_entity_poly.pdbx_strand_id
1 'polypeptide(L)'
;MTKLSDEEIKRRVPVWCALAELFLDTELQSADLNHIAMVISKAGLSAGEAEKILEEEVAPVFTPNMLGAAGEWAGWSEDFVRERIMAHLNAGAAERVIARFRARQHRTLYISAWKDVARQLTQIQHAE
;
A
#
# COMPACT_ATOMS: atom_id res chain seq x y z
N MET A 1 -8.92 -19.74 -3.04
CA MET A 1 -8.64 -18.33 -2.83
C MET A 1 -9.72 -17.47 -3.50
N THR A 2 -10.22 -16.50 -2.77
CA THR A 2 -11.33 -15.69 -3.25
C THR A 2 -10.82 -14.56 -4.13
N LYS A 3 -11.30 -14.47 -5.36
CA LYS A 3 -11.01 -13.35 -6.24
C LYS A 3 -11.75 -12.12 -5.74
N LEU A 4 -11.11 -10.96 -5.83
CA LEU A 4 -11.78 -9.71 -5.51
C LEU A 4 -12.83 -9.42 -6.57
N SER A 5 -14.00 -8.94 -6.13
CA SER A 5 -15.04 -8.49 -7.04
C SER A 5 -14.60 -7.18 -7.71
N ASP A 6 -15.23 -6.82 -8.84
CA ASP A 6 -14.95 -5.57 -9.53
C ASP A 6 -15.20 -4.37 -8.62
N GLU A 7 -16.24 -4.42 -7.79
CA GLU A 7 -16.56 -3.36 -6.85
C GLU A 7 -15.49 -3.22 -5.77
N GLU A 8 -15.00 -4.35 -5.26
CA GLU A 8 -13.95 -4.34 -4.26
C GLU A 8 -12.63 -3.82 -4.84
N ILE A 9 -12.34 -4.17 -6.09
CA ILE A 9 -11.17 -3.63 -6.80
C ILE A 9 -11.30 -2.10 -6.91
N LYS A 10 -12.45 -1.60 -7.33
CA LYS A 10 -12.72 -0.16 -7.43
C LYS A 10 -12.51 0.55 -6.10
N ARG A 11 -12.95 -0.08 -5.02
CA ARG A 11 -12.80 0.47 -3.68
C ARG A 11 -11.33 0.52 -3.26
N ARG A 12 -10.56 -0.51 -3.59
CA ARG A 12 -9.17 -0.64 -3.17
C ARG A 12 -8.18 0.14 -4.02
N VAL A 13 -8.48 0.40 -5.29
CA VAL A 13 -7.53 1.09 -6.17
C VAL A 13 -7.02 2.41 -5.60
N PRO A 14 -7.86 3.32 -5.08
CA PRO A 14 -7.35 4.54 -4.45
C PRO A 14 -6.44 4.26 -3.24
N VAL A 15 -6.78 3.24 -2.47
CA VAL A 15 -5.98 2.85 -1.30
C VAL A 15 -4.65 2.27 -1.75
N TRP A 16 -4.64 1.44 -2.78
CA TRP A 16 -3.40 0.89 -3.34
C TRP A 16 -2.48 2.03 -3.80
N CYS A 17 -3.04 3.01 -4.51
CA CYS A 17 -2.26 4.15 -5.00
C CYS A 17 -1.68 4.98 -3.87
N ALA A 18 -2.48 5.22 -2.84
CA ALA A 18 -2.01 5.97 -1.67
C ALA A 18 -0.92 5.22 -0.92
N LEU A 19 -1.13 3.93 -0.65
CA LEU A 19 -0.14 3.12 0.08
C LEU A 19 1.14 2.91 -0.73
N ALA A 20 1.04 2.84 -2.05
CA ALA A 20 2.21 2.69 -2.92
C ALA A 20 3.18 3.88 -2.77
N GLU A 21 2.68 5.05 -2.39
CA GLU A 21 3.53 6.23 -2.18
C GLU A 21 4.53 6.02 -1.05
N LEU A 22 4.26 5.10 -0.12
CA LEU A 22 5.22 4.74 0.93
C LEU A 22 6.50 4.12 0.37
N PHE A 23 6.45 3.66 -0.88
CA PHE A 23 7.57 2.97 -1.55
C PHE A 23 8.27 3.84 -2.59
N LEU A 24 7.93 5.13 -2.66
CA LEU A 24 8.63 6.07 -3.53
C LEU A 24 9.98 6.42 -2.93
N ASP A 25 10.97 6.61 -3.80
CA ASP A 25 12.31 6.99 -3.37
C ASP A 25 12.37 8.50 -3.12
N THR A 26 11.55 8.96 -2.17
CA THR A 26 11.46 10.36 -1.78
C THR A 26 11.05 10.45 -0.31
N GLU A 27 11.40 11.54 0.33
CA GLU A 27 11.04 11.77 1.73
C GLU A 27 9.58 12.22 1.80
N LEU A 28 8.79 11.50 2.60
CA LEU A 28 7.39 11.82 2.79
C LEU A 28 7.21 12.86 3.90
N GLN A 29 6.45 13.90 3.58
CA GLN A 29 6.12 14.95 4.54
C GLN A 29 4.83 14.59 5.29
N SER A 30 4.58 15.30 6.39
CA SER A 30 3.39 15.09 7.20
C SER A 30 2.10 15.21 6.37
N ALA A 31 2.06 16.15 5.42
CA ALA A 31 0.91 16.32 4.54
C ALA A 31 0.68 15.11 3.64
N ASP A 32 1.76 14.48 3.19
CA ASP A 32 1.66 13.27 2.35
C ASP A 32 1.08 12.12 3.16
N LEU A 33 1.53 11.96 4.39
CA LEU A 33 1.04 10.91 5.27
C LEU A 33 -0.42 11.13 5.64
N ASN A 34 -0.81 12.38 5.85
CA ASN A 34 -2.19 12.75 6.12
C ASN A 34 -3.09 12.43 4.92
N HIS A 35 -2.61 12.72 3.71
CA HIS A 35 -3.35 12.40 2.49
C HIS A 35 -3.64 10.91 2.40
N ILE A 36 -2.64 10.07 2.69
CA ILE A 36 -2.81 8.62 2.67
C ILE A 36 -3.88 8.21 3.68
N ALA A 37 -3.81 8.76 4.91
CA ALA A 37 -4.79 8.46 5.95
C ALA A 37 -6.21 8.88 5.52
N MET A 38 -6.34 10.03 4.87
CA MET A 38 -7.64 10.51 4.39
C MET A 38 -8.24 9.57 3.34
N VAL A 39 -7.41 9.09 2.41
CA VAL A 39 -7.86 8.15 1.36
C VAL A 39 -8.38 6.86 2.00
N ILE A 40 -7.64 6.33 2.97
CA ILE A 40 -8.03 5.10 3.68
C ILE A 40 -9.36 5.33 4.42
N SER A 41 -9.49 6.45 5.11
CA SER A 41 -10.72 6.78 5.84
C SER A 41 -11.92 6.88 4.90
N LYS A 42 -11.75 7.52 3.74
CA LYS A 42 -12.82 7.63 2.75
C LYS A 42 -13.25 6.28 2.19
N ALA A 43 -12.33 5.33 2.13
CA ALA A 43 -12.64 3.98 1.67
C ALA A 43 -13.38 3.16 2.74
N GLY A 44 -13.53 3.71 3.94
CA GLY A 44 -14.22 3.03 5.03
C GLY A 44 -13.42 1.92 5.68
N LEU A 45 -12.10 1.99 5.61
CA LEU A 45 -11.23 0.96 6.15
C LEU A 45 -10.67 1.37 7.52
N SER A 46 -10.54 0.39 8.41
CA SER A 46 -9.83 0.57 9.67
C SER A 46 -8.32 0.51 9.43
N ALA A 47 -7.54 0.93 10.42
CA ALA A 47 -6.08 0.82 10.36
C ALA A 47 -5.64 -0.62 10.17
N GLY A 48 -6.28 -1.56 10.86
CA GLY A 48 -5.95 -2.98 10.73
C GLY A 48 -6.24 -3.54 9.35
N GLU A 49 -7.37 -3.15 8.76
CA GLU A 49 -7.73 -3.57 7.40
C GLU A 49 -6.76 -2.99 6.38
N ALA A 50 -6.40 -1.72 6.52
CA ALA A 50 -5.46 -1.06 5.63
C ALA A 50 -4.06 -1.66 5.77
N GLU A 51 -3.64 -2.00 6.98
CA GLU A 51 -2.33 -2.65 7.19
C GLU A 51 -2.26 -4.00 6.50
N LYS A 52 -3.34 -4.75 6.53
CA LYS A 52 -3.40 -6.05 5.84
C LYS A 52 -3.27 -5.85 4.33
N ILE A 53 -3.95 -4.86 3.77
CA ILE A 53 -3.83 -4.52 2.35
C ILE A 53 -2.39 -4.12 2.02
N LEU A 54 -1.78 -3.30 2.87
CA LEU A 54 -0.39 -2.88 2.71
C LEU A 54 0.55 -4.09 2.68
N GLU A 55 0.43 -4.99 3.64
CA GLU A 55 1.35 -6.12 3.78
C GLU A 55 1.14 -7.20 2.72
N GLU A 56 -0.10 -7.45 2.32
CA GLU A 56 -0.40 -8.57 1.43
C GLU A 56 -0.54 -8.19 -0.04
N GLU A 57 -0.88 -6.93 -0.33
CA GLU A 57 -1.18 -6.51 -1.69
C GLU A 57 -0.18 -5.47 -2.24
N VAL A 58 0.23 -4.52 -1.43
CA VAL A 58 1.08 -3.41 -1.89
C VAL A 58 2.56 -3.67 -1.69
N ALA A 59 2.98 -4.02 -0.47
CA ALA A 59 4.39 -4.22 -0.16
C ALA A 59 5.05 -5.31 -1.03
N PRO A 60 4.41 -6.46 -1.29
CA PRO A 60 5.03 -7.48 -2.15
C PRO A 60 5.36 -6.98 -3.54
N VAL A 61 4.59 -6.01 -4.04
CA VAL A 61 4.76 -5.47 -5.39
C VAL A 61 5.80 -4.35 -5.42
N PHE A 62 5.77 -3.45 -4.43
CA PHE A 62 6.55 -2.22 -4.48
C PHE A 62 7.81 -2.20 -3.61
N THR A 63 7.99 -3.17 -2.71
CA THR A 63 9.23 -3.28 -1.93
C THR A 63 10.47 -3.32 -2.83
N PRO A 64 10.49 -4.05 -3.95
CA PRO A 64 11.66 -4.05 -4.83
C PRO A 64 12.06 -2.66 -5.33
N ASN A 65 11.11 -1.74 -5.47
CA ASN A 65 11.43 -0.36 -5.88
C ASN A 65 12.35 0.33 -4.87
N MET A 66 12.13 0.11 -3.59
CA MET A 66 12.96 0.71 -2.53
C MET A 66 14.33 0.07 -2.44
N LEU A 67 14.47 -1.17 -2.94
CA LEU A 67 15.73 -1.90 -2.91
C LEU A 67 16.57 -1.62 -4.16
N GLY A 68 15.98 -1.04 -5.19
CA GLY A 68 16.68 -0.73 -6.43
C GLY A 68 17.48 0.56 -6.34
N ALA A 69 18.62 0.62 -7.03
CA ALA A 69 19.47 1.79 -7.04
C ALA A 69 18.82 2.99 -7.77
N ALA A 70 17.86 2.70 -8.64
CA ALA A 70 17.16 3.72 -9.42
C ALA A 70 15.66 3.68 -9.14
N GLY A 71 15.29 3.79 -7.85
CA GLY A 71 13.89 3.75 -7.43
C GLY A 71 13.07 4.88 -8.03
N GLU A 72 11.77 4.67 -8.10
CA GLU A 72 10.83 5.66 -8.61
C GLU A 72 10.55 6.72 -7.55
N TRP A 73 10.66 7.97 -7.90
CA TRP A 73 10.42 9.09 -6.99
C TRP A 73 9.38 10.09 -7.49
N ALA A 74 8.95 9.97 -8.75
CA ALA A 74 7.99 10.91 -9.34
C ALA A 74 6.53 10.50 -9.11
N GLY A 75 6.31 9.34 -8.52
CA GLY A 75 4.98 8.78 -8.34
C GLY A 75 4.60 7.82 -9.45
N TRP A 76 3.52 7.10 -9.26
CA TRP A 76 3.04 6.12 -10.22
C TRP A 76 1.63 6.48 -10.68
N SER A 77 1.31 6.15 -11.95
CA SER A 77 -0.05 6.31 -12.43
C SER A 77 -0.97 5.27 -11.77
N GLU A 78 -2.25 5.59 -11.72
CA GLU A 78 -3.26 4.68 -11.20
C GLU A 78 -3.27 3.35 -11.96
N ASP A 79 -3.18 3.42 -13.30
CA ASP A 79 -3.19 2.22 -14.13
C ASP A 79 -1.98 1.33 -13.84
N PHE A 80 -0.80 1.92 -13.67
CA PHE A 80 0.41 1.18 -13.35
C PHE A 80 0.27 0.43 -12.02
N VAL A 81 -0.20 1.14 -10.98
CA VAL A 81 -0.37 0.55 -9.66
C VAL A 81 -1.38 -0.59 -9.71
N ARG A 82 -2.54 -0.35 -10.34
CA ARG A 82 -3.59 -1.36 -10.45
C ARG A 82 -3.09 -2.59 -11.19
N GLU A 83 -2.45 -2.41 -12.33
CA GLU A 83 -1.95 -3.53 -13.13
C GLU A 83 -0.92 -4.36 -12.38
N ARG A 84 0.00 -3.70 -11.68
CA ARG A 84 1.04 -4.41 -10.93
C ARG A 84 0.45 -5.22 -9.78
N ILE A 85 -0.46 -4.62 -9.03
CA ILE A 85 -1.08 -5.32 -7.90
C ILE A 85 -1.98 -6.45 -8.39
N MET A 86 -2.76 -6.22 -9.44
CA MET A 86 -3.61 -7.27 -10.01
C MET A 86 -2.77 -8.44 -10.52
N ALA A 87 -1.63 -8.17 -11.14
CA ALA A 87 -0.73 -9.23 -11.56
C ALA A 87 -0.25 -10.08 -10.38
N HIS A 88 0.09 -9.42 -9.26
CA HIS A 88 0.48 -10.13 -8.03
C HIS A 88 -0.66 -10.98 -7.49
N LEU A 89 -1.87 -10.43 -7.41
CA LEU A 89 -3.03 -11.15 -6.87
C LEU A 89 -3.43 -12.33 -7.75
N ASN A 90 -3.16 -12.26 -9.04
CA ASN A 90 -3.47 -13.33 -9.99
C ASN A 90 -2.32 -14.31 -10.19
N ALA A 91 -1.17 -14.07 -9.56
CA ALA A 91 -0.02 -14.97 -9.63
C ALA A 91 -0.29 -16.26 -8.86
N GLY A 92 0.55 -17.27 -9.09
CA GLY A 92 0.44 -18.54 -8.38
C GLY A 92 0.65 -18.38 -6.87
N ALA A 93 0.07 -19.29 -6.09
CA ALA A 93 0.15 -19.22 -4.63
C ALA A 93 1.60 -19.18 -4.12
N ALA A 94 2.48 -19.97 -4.72
CA ALA A 94 3.89 -20.01 -4.32
C ALA A 94 4.57 -18.66 -4.55
N GLU A 95 4.31 -18.03 -5.71
CA GLU A 95 4.90 -16.74 -6.04
C GLU A 95 4.41 -15.66 -5.08
N ARG A 96 3.13 -15.69 -4.71
CA ARG A 96 2.57 -14.72 -3.76
C ARG A 96 3.19 -14.88 -2.37
N VAL A 97 3.36 -16.10 -1.91
CA VAL A 97 3.98 -16.38 -0.60
C VAL A 97 5.41 -15.89 -0.58
N ILE A 98 6.18 -16.17 -1.63
CA ILE A 98 7.58 -15.73 -1.74
C ILE A 98 7.67 -14.20 -1.73
N ALA A 99 6.81 -13.53 -2.51
CA ALA A 99 6.81 -12.08 -2.57
C ALA A 99 6.46 -11.44 -1.22
N ARG A 100 5.46 -12.00 -0.53
CA ARG A 100 5.06 -11.52 0.80
C ARG A 100 6.16 -11.74 1.83
N PHE A 101 6.81 -12.88 1.77
CA PHE A 101 7.92 -13.19 2.68
C PHE A 101 9.07 -12.20 2.47
N ARG A 102 9.43 -11.95 1.22
CA ARG A 102 10.49 -11.01 0.88
C ARG A 102 10.17 -9.60 1.37
N ALA A 103 8.92 -9.16 1.15
CA ALA A 103 8.49 -7.85 1.61
C ALA A 103 8.53 -7.75 3.12
N ARG A 104 8.13 -8.81 3.83
CA ARG A 104 8.16 -8.83 5.29
C ARG A 104 9.58 -8.70 5.83
N GLN A 105 10.56 -9.28 5.15
CA GLN A 105 11.96 -9.16 5.56
C GLN A 105 12.47 -7.71 5.44
N HIS A 106 11.84 -6.90 4.59
CA HIS A 106 12.22 -5.50 4.39
C HIS A 106 11.19 -4.53 4.96
N ARG A 107 10.39 -5.01 5.90
CA ARG A 107 9.32 -4.23 6.53
C ARG A 107 9.82 -2.93 7.14
N THR A 108 11.04 -2.92 7.65
CA THR A 108 11.63 -1.72 8.26
C THR A 108 11.72 -0.53 7.30
N LEU A 109 11.69 -0.78 5.99
CA LEU A 109 11.77 0.29 5.01
C LEU A 109 10.54 1.19 5.00
N TYR A 110 9.38 0.67 5.38
CA TYR A 110 8.13 1.44 5.31
C TYR A 110 7.34 1.50 6.62
N ILE A 111 7.70 0.68 7.60
CA ILE A 111 6.86 0.53 8.80
C ILE A 111 6.76 1.81 9.62
N SER A 112 7.81 2.60 9.68
CA SER A 112 7.80 3.86 10.44
C SER A 112 6.79 4.84 9.83
N ALA A 113 6.83 5.00 8.50
CA ALA A 113 5.88 5.85 7.80
C ALA A 113 4.46 5.33 7.96
N TRP A 114 4.28 4.01 7.87
CA TRP A 114 2.96 3.41 8.07
C TRP A 114 2.40 3.70 9.46
N LYS A 115 3.24 3.61 10.49
CA LYS A 115 2.80 3.90 11.86
C LYS A 115 2.31 5.33 12.00
N ASP A 116 2.95 6.26 11.32
CA ASP A 116 2.51 7.66 11.30
C ASP A 116 1.17 7.81 10.58
N VAL A 117 0.99 7.11 9.47
CA VAL A 117 -0.29 7.10 8.75
C VAL A 117 -1.39 6.52 9.66
N ALA A 118 -1.11 5.40 10.31
CA ALA A 118 -2.09 4.74 11.18
C ALA A 118 -2.51 5.64 12.34
N ARG A 119 -1.57 6.39 12.90
CA ARG A 119 -1.86 7.34 13.98
C ARG A 119 -2.78 8.44 13.48
N GLN A 120 -2.48 9.02 12.33
CA GLN A 120 -3.31 10.06 11.74
C GLN A 120 -4.69 9.53 11.36
N LEU A 121 -4.77 8.31 10.84
CA LEU A 121 -6.03 7.67 10.50
C LEU A 121 -6.92 7.51 11.74
N THR A 122 -6.34 7.07 12.85
CA THR A 122 -7.07 6.93 14.09
C THR A 122 -7.63 8.27 14.57
N GLN A 123 -6.83 9.35 14.45
CA GLN A 123 -7.26 10.69 14.81
C GLN A 123 -8.42 11.16 13.93
N ILE A 124 -8.34 10.91 12.62
CA ILE A 124 -9.39 11.28 11.68
C ILE A 124 -10.70 10.54 12.03
N GLN A 125 -10.61 9.25 12.30
CA GLN A 125 -11.77 8.42 12.59
C GLN A 125 -12.40 8.76 13.93
N HIS A 126 -11.61 9.20 14.90
CA HIS A 126 -12.13 9.64 16.20
C HIS A 126 -12.79 11.01 16.15
N ALA A 127 -12.43 11.83 15.19
CA ALA A 127 -13.00 13.16 15.01
C ALA A 127 -14.40 13.15 14.38
N GLU A 128 -14.78 12.03 13.77
CA GLU A 128 -16.06 11.88 13.09
C GLU A 128 -17.18 11.40 14.00
#